data_79224ec746918999a43cbadb5097624d
#
_entry.id   79224ec746918999a43cbadb5097624d
#
_cell.length_a   1.000
_cell.length_b   1.000
_cell.length_c   1.000
_cell.angle_alpha   90.00
_cell.angle_beta   90.00
_cell.angle_gamma   90.00
#
_symmetry.space_group_name_H-M   'P 1'
#
loop_
_entity.id
_entity.type
_entity.pdbx_description
1 polymer ?
#
loop_
_entity_poly.entity_id
_entity_poly.type
_entity_poly.pdbx_seq_one_letter_code
_entity_poly.pdbx_strand_id
1 'polypeptide(L)'
;MASAAPEKDKSKVHKLSLKGSAKLVAEFFQYSIHTILFQRGVYPAEDFTAVKKYGLNMLVSSDDQVKAYIKKIMSQLDRWMQHGKISKLVVVVTDKDTGEHVERWQFDVQIFQTKSKSSKSSKAKSAATNQENDASAAHAATADKTEAEIQAEIAALFRQITASVTFLPQLQGDCTFNVLVYADADSEVPVEWGDSDAKEIVNGERVQLRGFSTTSHRVDTLVSYRLGD
;
A
#
# COMPACT_ATOMS: atom_id res chain seq x y z
N MET A 1 54.33 -22.26 5.62
CA MET A 1 53.54 -21.05 5.27
C MET A 1 52.10 -21.47 5.06
N ALA A 2 51.29 -21.25 6.07
CA ALA A 2 49.84 -21.58 6.01
C ALA A 2 49.07 -20.35 5.52
N SER A 3 48.39 -20.49 4.39
CA SER A 3 47.52 -19.47 3.81
C SER A 3 46.18 -19.52 4.52
N ALA A 4 45.78 -18.45 5.21
CA ALA A 4 44.45 -18.28 5.78
C ALA A 4 43.48 -17.95 4.67
N ALA A 5 42.39 -18.73 4.57
CA ALA A 5 41.27 -18.43 3.70
C ALA A 5 40.45 -17.22 4.26
N PRO A 6 39.90 -16.36 3.41
CA PRO A 6 39.11 -15.21 3.89
C PRO A 6 37.81 -15.70 4.50
N GLU A 7 37.52 -15.28 5.75
CA GLU A 7 36.22 -15.44 6.38
C GLU A 7 35.14 -14.73 5.55
N LYS A 8 34.12 -15.48 5.18
CA LYS A 8 32.91 -14.93 4.59
C LYS A 8 32.18 -14.10 5.63
N ASP A 9 32.20 -12.80 5.43
CA ASP A 9 31.35 -11.84 6.16
C ASP A 9 29.88 -12.26 5.99
N LYS A 10 29.31 -12.81 7.05
CA LYS A 10 27.87 -13.05 7.15
C LYS A 10 27.21 -11.73 7.41
N SER A 11 26.90 -10.99 6.34
CA SER A 11 26.08 -9.79 6.43
C SER A 11 24.80 -10.14 7.21
N LYS A 12 24.65 -9.56 8.40
CA LYS A 12 23.44 -9.70 9.21
C LYS A 12 22.29 -9.07 8.43
N VAL A 13 21.42 -9.92 7.90
CA VAL A 13 20.16 -9.46 7.31
C VAL A 13 19.36 -8.80 8.44
N HIS A 14 19.29 -7.48 8.43
CA HIS A 14 18.47 -6.74 9.38
C HIS A 14 17.00 -6.96 9.01
N LYS A 15 16.32 -7.79 9.81
CA LYS A 15 14.87 -7.99 9.67
C LYS A 15 14.13 -6.73 10.08
N LEU A 16 13.26 -6.25 9.21
CA LEU A 16 12.39 -5.13 9.50
C LEU A 16 11.41 -5.54 10.61
N SER A 17 11.35 -4.78 11.72
CA SER A 17 10.39 -5.02 12.79
C SER A 17 8.96 -4.76 12.31
N LEU A 18 7.95 -5.28 13.02
CA LEU A 18 6.54 -4.99 12.71
C LEU A 18 6.28 -3.47 12.67
N LYS A 19 6.82 -2.72 13.62
CA LYS A 19 6.71 -1.25 13.66
C LYS A 19 7.43 -0.59 12.48
N GLY A 20 8.62 -1.07 12.12
CA GLY A 20 9.36 -0.56 10.96
C GLY A 20 8.62 -0.85 9.65
N SER A 21 8.03 -2.04 9.53
CA SER A 21 7.19 -2.42 8.40
C SER A 21 5.94 -1.56 8.30
N ALA A 22 5.23 -1.31 9.40
CA ALA A 22 4.06 -0.43 9.44
C ALA A 22 4.41 0.99 8.99
N LYS A 23 5.53 1.53 9.46
CA LYS A 23 6.03 2.86 9.05
C LYS A 23 6.34 2.91 7.55
N LEU A 24 6.97 1.87 7.01
CA LEU A 24 7.28 1.78 5.58
C LEU A 24 6.00 1.77 4.73
N VAL A 25 4.98 1.01 5.13
CA VAL A 25 3.69 0.94 4.44
C VAL A 25 2.96 2.29 4.52
N ALA A 26 2.94 2.95 5.67
CA ALA A 26 2.36 4.29 5.80
C ALA A 26 3.08 5.32 4.92
N GLU A 27 4.41 5.27 4.86
CA GLU A 27 5.21 6.12 3.98
C GLU A 27 4.90 5.84 2.50
N PHE A 28 4.79 4.56 2.11
CA PHE A 28 4.37 4.18 0.76
C PHE A 28 3.01 4.78 0.40
N PHE A 29 2.03 4.75 1.28
CA PHE A 29 0.72 5.37 1.05
C PHE A 29 0.81 6.88 0.85
N GLN A 30 1.62 7.57 1.67
CA GLN A 30 1.84 9.01 1.51
C GLN A 30 2.35 9.36 0.11
N TYR A 31 3.40 8.67 -0.34
CA TYR A 31 3.95 8.91 -1.68
C TYR A 31 2.99 8.46 -2.79
N SER A 32 2.18 7.44 -2.56
CA SER A 32 1.15 7.00 -3.52
C SER A 32 0.09 8.08 -3.75
N ILE A 33 -0.39 8.72 -2.68
CA ILE A 33 -1.34 9.83 -2.80
C ILE A 33 -0.72 10.95 -3.64
N HIS A 34 0.47 11.42 -3.29
CA HIS A 34 1.14 12.48 -4.06
C HIS A 34 1.37 12.11 -5.52
N THR A 35 1.80 10.87 -5.79
CA THR A 35 2.04 10.37 -7.15
C THR A 35 0.75 10.35 -7.96
N ILE A 36 -0.35 9.86 -7.40
CA ILE A 36 -1.66 9.83 -8.07
C ILE A 36 -2.11 11.25 -8.38
N LEU A 37 -2.07 12.17 -7.40
CA LEU A 37 -2.50 13.57 -7.61
C LEU A 37 -1.73 14.26 -8.74
N PHE A 38 -0.41 14.03 -8.81
CA PHE A 38 0.42 14.56 -9.89
C PHE A 38 0.13 13.90 -11.23
N GLN A 39 0.18 12.57 -11.29
CA GLN A 39 0.06 11.81 -12.54
C GLN A 39 -1.33 11.96 -13.18
N ARG A 40 -2.35 12.17 -12.38
CA ARG A 40 -3.71 12.35 -12.86
C ARG A 40 -4.10 13.82 -13.07
N GLY A 41 -3.18 14.76 -12.79
CA GLY A 41 -3.44 16.20 -12.99
C GLY A 41 -4.57 16.74 -12.10
N VAL A 42 -4.78 16.15 -10.91
CA VAL A 42 -5.77 16.65 -9.95
C VAL A 42 -5.39 18.03 -9.43
N TYR A 43 -4.09 18.30 -9.39
CA TYR A 43 -3.50 19.62 -9.11
C TYR A 43 -2.50 19.99 -10.19
N PRO A 44 -2.23 21.30 -10.44
CA PRO A 44 -1.27 21.76 -11.42
C PRO A 44 0.14 21.21 -11.16
N ALA A 45 0.89 20.93 -12.21
CA ALA A 45 2.23 20.34 -12.10
C ALA A 45 3.23 21.26 -11.36
N GLU A 46 3.06 22.57 -11.45
CA GLU A 46 3.85 23.59 -10.76
C GLU A 46 3.70 23.55 -9.24
N ASP A 47 2.63 22.95 -8.75
CA ASP A 47 2.40 22.75 -7.32
C ASP A 47 3.13 21.54 -6.74
N PHE A 48 4.05 20.96 -7.48
CA PHE A 48 4.82 19.80 -7.03
C PHE A 48 6.32 20.04 -7.08
N THR A 49 7.03 19.48 -6.11
CA THR A 49 8.48 19.50 -6.01
C THR A 49 9.05 18.10 -5.99
N ALA A 50 10.24 17.93 -6.59
CA ALA A 50 10.91 16.63 -6.65
C ALA A 50 11.67 16.33 -5.35
N VAL A 51 11.48 15.12 -4.83
CA VAL A 51 12.24 14.55 -3.71
C VAL A 51 12.80 13.19 -4.10
N LYS A 52 13.99 12.85 -3.61
CA LYS A 52 14.55 11.51 -3.84
C LYS A 52 14.02 10.53 -2.81
N LYS A 53 13.37 9.46 -3.30
CA LYS A 53 12.85 8.37 -2.46
C LYS A 53 12.81 7.07 -3.27
N TYR A 54 13.11 5.94 -2.63
CA TYR A 54 13.15 4.61 -3.26
C TYR A 54 14.02 4.55 -4.54
N GLY A 55 15.10 5.34 -4.60
CA GLY A 55 15.94 5.48 -5.80
C GLY A 55 15.25 6.20 -6.97
N LEU A 56 14.10 6.82 -6.75
CA LEU A 56 13.31 7.56 -7.74
C LEU A 56 13.26 9.06 -7.39
N ASN A 57 12.98 9.89 -8.40
CA ASN A 57 12.57 11.28 -8.21
C ASN A 57 11.04 11.27 -8.05
N MET A 58 10.57 11.34 -6.80
CA MET A 58 9.15 11.39 -6.48
C MET A 58 8.69 12.84 -6.46
N LEU A 59 7.45 13.09 -6.90
CA LEU A 59 6.84 14.41 -6.86
C LEU A 59 5.90 14.50 -5.67
N VAL A 60 6.07 15.52 -4.84
CA VAL A 60 5.23 15.79 -3.67
C VAL A 60 4.64 17.19 -3.78
N SER A 61 3.39 17.35 -3.38
CA SER A 61 2.72 18.65 -3.41
C SER A 61 3.47 19.67 -2.57
N SER A 62 3.65 20.87 -3.08
CA SER A 62 4.13 22.05 -2.35
C SER A 62 3.00 22.87 -1.77
N ASP A 63 1.74 22.62 -2.16
CA ASP A 63 0.57 23.26 -1.58
C ASP A 63 0.41 22.92 -0.09
N ASP A 64 0.32 23.94 0.76
CA ASP A 64 0.30 23.77 2.22
C ASP A 64 -0.98 23.13 2.72
N GLN A 65 -2.13 23.35 2.05
CA GLN A 65 -3.41 22.75 2.44
C GLN A 65 -3.41 21.24 2.09
N VAL A 66 -2.95 20.89 0.90
CA VAL A 66 -2.81 19.49 0.47
C VAL A 66 -1.83 18.73 1.38
N LYS A 67 -0.68 19.35 1.67
CA LYS A 67 0.30 18.76 2.61
C LYS A 67 -0.27 18.55 4.00
N ALA A 68 -0.97 19.56 4.54
CA ALA A 68 -1.59 19.47 5.86
C ALA A 68 -2.67 18.39 5.92
N TYR A 69 -3.50 18.28 4.88
CA TYR A 69 -4.52 17.24 4.77
C TYR A 69 -3.90 15.86 4.74
N ILE A 70 -2.92 15.62 3.86
CA ILE A 70 -2.24 14.32 3.76
C ILE A 70 -1.52 13.99 5.08
N LYS A 71 -0.82 14.96 5.70
CA LYS A 71 -0.15 14.77 6.98
C LYS A 71 -1.10 14.34 8.09
N LYS A 72 -2.30 14.93 8.14
CA LYS A 72 -3.34 14.57 9.11
C LYS A 72 -3.80 13.12 8.92
N ILE A 73 -4.05 12.71 7.68
CA ILE A 73 -4.39 11.33 7.32
C ILE A 73 -3.26 10.39 7.75
N MET A 74 -2.02 10.68 7.38
CA MET A 74 -0.87 9.82 7.68
C MET A 74 -0.62 9.66 9.18
N SER A 75 -0.83 10.70 9.98
CA SER A 75 -0.70 10.64 11.43
C SER A 75 -1.67 9.64 12.07
N GLN A 76 -2.91 9.60 11.61
CA GLN A 76 -3.90 8.64 12.09
C GLN A 76 -3.65 7.24 11.52
N LEU A 77 -3.27 7.16 10.25
CA LEU A 77 -2.95 5.91 9.59
C LEU A 77 -1.79 5.18 10.29
N ASP A 78 -0.73 5.90 10.67
CA ASP A 78 0.42 5.32 11.36
C ASP A 78 0.00 4.68 12.70
N ARG A 79 -0.90 5.30 13.47
CA ARG A 79 -1.46 4.74 14.70
C ARG A 79 -2.21 3.43 14.42
N TRP A 80 -3.11 3.43 13.46
CA TRP A 80 -3.90 2.23 13.11
C TRP A 80 -3.03 1.12 12.54
N MET A 81 -2.03 1.45 11.71
CA MET A 81 -1.08 0.49 11.16
C MET A 81 -0.24 -0.20 12.25
N GLN A 82 0.23 0.55 13.26
CA GLN A 82 1.00 -0.02 14.37
C GLN A 82 0.19 -1.01 15.20
N HIS A 83 -1.12 -0.87 15.25
CA HIS A 83 -2.05 -1.76 15.97
C HIS A 83 -2.68 -2.83 15.06
N GLY A 84 -2.29 -2.86 13.79
CA GLY A 84 -2.82 -3.84 12.84
C GLY A 84 -4.31 -3.69 12.52
N LYS A 85 -4.83 -2.47 12.61
CA LYS A 85 -6.26 -2.16 12.49
C LYS A 85 -6.73 -1.81 11.09
N ILE A 86 -5.82 -1.77 10.11
CA ILE A 86 -6.14 -1.37 8.73
C ILE A 86 -6.09 -2.58 7.80
N SER A 87 -7.12 -2.71 6.99
CA SER A 87 -7.19 -3.69 5.90
C SER A 87 -7.08 -3.08 4.51
N LYS A 88 -7.39 -1.78 4.36
CA LYS A 88 -7.44 -1.14 3.05
C LYS A 88 -7.31 0.37 3.15
N LEU A 89 -6.59 0.97 2.19
CA LEU A 89 -6.61 2.40 1.91
C LEU A 89 -7.12 2.61 0.48
N VAL A 90 -7.95 3.62 0.28
CA VAL A 90 -8.50 3.97 -1.03
C VAL A 90 -8.34 5.45 -1.29
N VAL A 91 -7.88 5.81 -2.49
CA VAL A 91 -7.89 7.18 -3.01
C VAL A 91 -8.93 7.25 -4.11
N VAL A 92 -9.92 8.12 -3.95
CA VAL A 92 -11.00 8.32 -4.92
C VAL A 92 -10.82 9.67 -5.58
N VAL A 93 -10.87 9.71 -6.90
CA VAL A 93 -10.93 10.93 -7.70
C VAL A 93 -12.38 11.16 -8.12
N THR A 94 -12.87 12.36 -7.87
CA THR A 94 -14.26 12.76 -8.10
C THR A 94 -14.28 13.99 -8.99
N ASP A 95 -15.08 13.96 -10.03
CA ASP A 95 -15.40 15.12 -10.84
C ASP A 95 -16.20 16.13 -10.01
N LYS A 96 -15.78 17.39 -9.96
CA LYS A 96 -16.42 18.41 -9.13
C LYS A 96 -17.77 18.88 -9.67
N ASP A 97 -17.92 18.84 -10.98
CA ASP A 97 -19.13 19.36 -11.64
C ASP A 97 -20.29 18.38 -11.54
N THR A 98 -19.98 17.08 -11.74
CA THR A 98 -20.98 16.01 -11.73
C THR A 98 -21.13 15.34 -10.36
N GLY A 99 -20.10 15.41 -9.52
CA GLY A 99 -20.01 14.67 -8.26
C GLY A 99 -19.75 13.17 -8.45
N GLU A 100 -19.51 12.72 -9.69
CA GLU A 100 -19.27 11.31 -10.00
C GLU A 100 -17.84 10.87 -9.63
N HIS A 101 -17.73 9.65 -9.10
CA HIS A 101 -16.43 9.02 -8.86
C HIS A 101 -15.91 8.45 -10.18
N VAL A 102 -14.80 9.00 -10.67
CA VAL A 102 -14.24 8.68 -12.00
C VAL A 102 -13.06 7.73 -11.92
N GLU A 103 -12.36 7.70 -10.79
CA GLU A 103 -11.20 6.85 -10.59
C GLU A 103 -11.04 6.49 -9.11
N ARG A 104 -10.62 5.24 -8.82
CA ARG A 104 -10.50 4.70 -7.48
C ARG A 104 -9.28 3.80 -7.38
N TRP A 105 -8.31 4.22 -6.58
CA TRP A 105 -7.07 3.49 -6.30
C TRP A 105 -7.22 2.79 -4.96
N GLN A 106 -7.13 1.48 -4.97
CA GLN A 106 -7.27 0.64 -3.79
C GLN A 106 -5.95 -0.06 -3.46
N PHE A 107 -5.58 0.02 -2.19
CA PHE A 107 -4.40 -0.64 -1.63
C PHE A 107 -4.87 -1.56 -0.51
N ASP A 108 -4.89 -2.86 -0.76
CA ASP A 108 -5.25 -3.87 0.22
C ASP A 108 -4.04 -4.21 1.08
N VAL A 109 -4.22 -4.25 2.39
CA VAL A 109 -3.16 -4.51 3.38
C VAL A 109 -3.45 -5.82 4.09
N GLN A 110 -2.52 -6.74 4.01
CA GLN A 110 -2.53 -7.98 4.79
C GLN A 110 -1.39 -7.95 5.79
N ILE A 111 -1.67 -8.34 7.03
CA ILE A 111 -0.70 -8.41 8.11
C ILE A 111 -0.41 -9.87 8.39
N PHE A 112 0.87 -10.25 8.30
CA PHE A 112 1.31 -11.59 8.65
C PHE A 112 1.63 -11.64 10.15
N GLN A 113 0.79 -12.33 10.93
CA GLN A 113 1.11 -12.64 12.30
C GLN A 113 2.23 -13.69 12.33
N THR A 114 3.41 -13.31 12.72
CA THR A 114 4.44 -14.27 13.13
C THR A 114 3.96 -14.97 14.39
N LYS A 115 3.39 -16.18 14.26
CA LYS A 115 3.13 -17.04 15.40
C LYS A 115 4.45 -17.29 16.10
N SER A 116 4.68 -16.63 17.23
CA SER A 116 5.75 -17.02 18.15
C SER A 116 5.46 -18.46 18.57
N LYS A 117 6.39 -19.36 18.28
CA LYS A 117 6.35 -20.75 18.76
C LYS A 117 6.45 -20.73 20.27
N SER A 118 5.33 -20.65 20.98
CA SER A 118 5.26 -21.14 22.34
C SER A 118 4.89 -22.62 22.27
N SER A 119 5.91 -23.45 22.42
CA SER A 119 5.77 -24.87 22.60
C SER A 119 5.01 -25.17 23.88
N LYS A 120 3.82 -25.77 23.77
CA LYS A 120 3.35 -26.74 24.76
C LYS A 120 2.64 -27.87 24.06
N SER A 121 3.26 -29.03 24.19
CA SER A 121 2.80 -30.32 23.76
C SER A 121 1.47 -30.70 24.39
N SER A 122 0.52 -31.15 23.62
CA SER A 122 -0.41 -32.20 24.07
C SER A 122 -0.82 -33.05 22.88
N LYS A 123 -0.53 -34.31 23.03
CA LYS A 123 -0.72 -35.44 22.15
C LYS A 123 -2.21 -35.81 22.16
N ALA A 124 -2.87 -35.84 21.05
CA ALA A 124 -4.04 -36.68 20.84
C ALA A 124 -4.14 -37.12 19.37
N LYS A 125 -4.45 -38.38 19.22
CA LYS A 125 -4.45 -39.23 18.00
C LYS A 125 -5.75 -39.13 17.23
N SER A 126 -5.59 -39.46 15.93
CA SER A 126 -6.55 -40.12 15.00
C SER A 126 -7.60 -39.20 14.33
N ALA A 127 -7.79 -39.26 13.07
CA ALA A 127 -7.99 -40.20 12.02
C ALA A 127 -8.22 -39.43 10.70
N ALA A 128 -7.88 -40.08 9.60
CA ALA A 128 -7.92 -39.57 8.23
C ALA A 128 -9.32 -39.34 7.69
N THR A 129 -9.50 -38.34 6.84
CA THR A 129 -10.29 -38.45 5.63
C THR A 129 -9.82 -37.42 4.61
N ASN A 130 -9.53 -37.86 3.40
CA ASN A 130 -9.15 -37.10 2.24
C ASN A 130 -10.29 -36.19 1.76
N GLN A 131 -9.95 -34.94 1.44
CA GLN A 131 -10.49 -34.27 0.27
C GLN A 131 -9.52 -33.17 -0.17
N GLU A 132 -9.01 -33.34 -1.36
CA GLU A 132 -8.25 -32.37 -2.13
C GLU A 132 -9.12 -31.13 -2.36
N ASN A 133 -8.57 -29.95 -2.08
CA ASN A 133 -8.86 -28.76 -2.85
C ASN A 133 -7.70 -27.79 -2.76
N ASP A 134 -7.19 -27.52 -3.91
CA ASP A 134 -6.10 -26.70 -4.35
C ASP A 134 -6.32 -25.22 -3.96
N ALA A 135 -5.80 -24.84 -2.81
CA ALA A 135 -5.70 -23.42 -2.35
C ALA A 135 -4.41 -23.20 -1.54
N SER A 136 -3.39 -24.04 -1.67
CA SER A 136 -2.18 -23.97 -0.84
C SER A 136 -0.93 -23.46 -1.56
N ALA A 137 -1.06 -22.82 -2.71
CA ALA A 137 0.09 -22.27 -3.44
C ALA A 137 0.48 -20.83 -3.04
N ALA A 138 -0.28 -20.17 -2.16
CA ALA A 138 -0.04 -18.76 -1.77
C ALA A 138 0.75 -18.61 -0.46
N HIS A 139 1.15 -19.70 0.21
CA HIS A 139 1.89 -19.64 1.48
C HIS A 139 3.37 -20.00 1.33
N ALA A 140 3.87 -20.06 0.10
CA ALA A 140 5.29 -20.30 -0.15
C ALA A 140 6.11 -19.03 0.07
N ALA A 141 6.84 -19.03 1.19
CA ALA A 141 8.03 -18.24 1.44
C ALA A 141 7.81 -16.70 1.48
N THR A 142 7.41 -16.20 2.64
CA THR A 142 8.00 -14.94 3.09
C THR A 142 9.48 -15.19 3.39
N ALA A 143 10.28 -15.41 2.35
CA ALA A 143 11.73 -15.41 2.47
C ALA A 143 12.10 -14.08 3.13
N ASP A 144 13.07 -14.10 4.04
CA ASP A 144 13.57 -12.91 4.70
C ASP A 144 14.11 -11.94 3.64
N LYS A 145 13.24 -11.06 3.14
CA LYS A 145 13.61 -10.02 2.18
C LYS A 145 14.50 -8.99 2.85
N THR A 146 15.52 -8.57 2.14
CA THR A 146 16.33 -7.44 2.53
C THR A 146 15.55 -6.12 2.33
N GLU A 147 15.92 -5.09 3.05
CA GLU A 147 15.35 -3.76 2.87
C GLU A 147 15.51 -3.26 1.42
N ALA A 148 16.64 -3.56 0.78
CA ALA A 148 16.90 -3.19 -0.61
C ALA A 148 15.94 -3.87 -1.59
N GLU A 149 15.60 -5.14 -1.37
CA GLU A 149 14.61 -5.86 -2.18
C GLU A 149 13.20 -5.27 -2.00
N ILE A 150 12.82 -4.94 -0.78
CA ILE A 150 11.53 -4.29 -0.50
C ILE A 150 11.46 -2.92 -1.19
N GLN A 151 12.51 -2.10 -1.08
CA GLN A 151 12.57 -0.80 -1.75
C GLN A 151 12.53 -0.93 -3.28
N ALA A 152 13.15 -1.98 -3.84
CA ALA A 152 13.09 -2.24 -5.28
C ALA A 152 11.67 -2.62 -5.74
N GLU A 153 10.93 -3.41 -4.97
CA GLU A 153 9.53 -3.74 -5.25
C GLU A 153 8.64 -2.50 -5.18
N ILE A 154 8.82 -1.66 -4.16
CA ILE A 154 8.11 -0.38 -4.02
C ILE A 154 8.42 0.53 -5.21
N ALA A 155 9.68 0.66 -5.60
CA ALA A 155 10.08 1.45 -6.76
C ALA A 155 9.45 0.93 -8.06
N ALA A 156 9.36 -0.40 -8.24
CA ALA A 156 8.71 -1.02 -9.39
C ALA A 156 7.21 -0.70 -9.43
N LEU A 157 6.54 -0.71 -8.27
CA LEU A 157 5.13 -0.34 -8.17
C LEU A 157 4.93 1.16 -8.49
N PHE A 158 5.76 2.06 -7.99
CA PHE A 158 5.68 3.49 -8.36
C PHE A 158 5.89 3.74 -9.85
N ARG A 159 6.83 3.02 -10.49
CA ARG A 159 6.98 3.10 -11.96
C ARG A 159 5.71 2.62 -12.67
N GLN A 160 5.05 1.60 -12.15
CA GLN A 160 3.80 1.10 -12.72
C GLN A 160 2.64 2.09 -12.51
N ILE A 161 2.52 2.72 -11.33
CA ILE A 161 1.55 3.78 -11.08
C ILE A 161 1.79 4.95 -12.04
N THR A 162 3.05 5.36 -12.23
CA THR A 162 3.40 6.41 -13.19
C THR A 162 3.04 6.01 -14.62
N ALA A 163 3.34 4.78 -15.02
CA ALA A 163 3.02 4.29 -16.36
C ALA A 163 1.52 4.10 -16.62
N SER A 164 0.70 4.04 -15.58
CA SER A 164 -0.76 3.80 -15.71
C SER A 164 -1.48 4.89 -16.50
N VAL A 165 -0.93 6.08 -16.59
CA VAL A 165 -1.48 7.18 -17.42
C VAL A 165 -1.61 6.81 -18.89
N THR A 166 -0.88 5.77 -19.35
CA THR A 166 -0.94 5.32 -20.76
C THR A 166 -2.24 4.57 -21.10
N PHE A 167 -2.93 4.02 -20.11
CA PHE A 167 -4.17 3.28 -20.29
C PHE A 167 -5.38 3.89 -19.55
N LEU A 168 -5.14 4.74 -18.57
CA LEU A 168 -6.21 5.44 -17.86
C LEU A 168 -6.75 6.58 -18.74
N PRO A 169 -8.07 6.75 -18.82
CA PRO A 169 -8.67 7.88 -19.53
C PRO A 169 -8.18 9.21 -18.98
N GLN A 170 -8.08 10.21 -19.84
CA GLN A 170 -7.79 11.57 -19.39
C GLN A 170 -8.94 12.07 -18.52
N LEU A 171 -8.63 12.62 -17.34
CA LEU A 171 -9.64 13.24 -16.49
C LEU A 171 -10.18 14.50 -17.19
N GLN A 172 -11.48 14.63 -17.22
CA GLN A 172 -12.16 15.79 -17.80
C GLN A 172 -12.55 16.76 -16.66
N GLY A 173 -12.45 18.06 -16.94
CA GLY A 173 -12.85 19.09 -15.98
C GLY A 173 -12.02 19.13 -14.70
N ASP A 174 -12.55 19.83 -13.71
CA ASP A 174 -11.95 19.96 -12.39
C ASP A 174 -12.26 18.74 -11.53
N CYS A 175 -11.22 18.10 -11.01
CA CYS A 175 -11.35 16.97 -10.11
C CYS A 175 -10.93 17.30 -8.67
N THR A 176 -11.45 16.55 -7.75
CA THR A 176 -11.02 16.54 -6.34
C THR A 176 -10.71 15.11 -5.91
N PHE A 177 -10.16 14.94 -4.72
CA PHE A 177 -9.88 13.62 -4.19
C PHE A 177 -10.34 13.45 -2.75
N ASN A 178 -10.62 12.21 -2.37
CA ASN A 178 -10.86 11.78 -1.01
C ASN A 178 -10.00 10.56 -0.69
N VAL A 179 -9.65 10.41 0.58
CA VAL A 179 -8.97 9.21 1.08
C VAL A 179 -9.91 8.48 2.04
N LEU A 180 -10.16 7.20 1.76
CA LEU A 180 -10.93 6.31 2.61
C LEU A 180 -9.99 5.30 3.26
N VAL A 181 -10.25 4.95 4.50
CA VAL A 181 -9.51 3.92 5.22
C VAL A 181 -10.49 2.90 5.77
N TYR A 182 -10.24 1.63 5.50
CA TYR A 182 -10.98 0.53 6.08
C TYR A 182 -10.23 0.04 7.30
N ALA A 183 -10.81 0.33 8.46
CA ALA A 183 -10.28 -0.08 9.75
C ALA A 183 -11.22 -1.12 10.40
N ASP A 184 -10.68 -1.87 11.38
CA ASP A 184 -11.50 -2.78 12.17
C ASP A 184 -12.60 -2.02 12.92
N ALA A 185 -13.76 -2.66 13.10
CA ALA A 185 -14.93 -2.04 13.73
C ALA A 185 -14.72 -1.56 15.18
N ASP A 186 -13.72 -2.14 15.86
CA ASP A 186 -13.33 -1.78 17.24
C ASP A 186 -12.25 -0.69 17.30
N SER A 187 -11.90 -0.08 16.16
CA SER A 187 -10.90 0.97 16.09
C SER A 187 -11.45 2.30 16.62
N GLU A 188 -10.64 3.00 17.42
CA GLU A 188 -10.96 4.38 17.78
C GLU A 188 -10.88 5.27 16.54
N VAL A 189 -12.02 5.89 16.18
CA VAL A 189 -12.13 6.79 15.04
C VAL A 189 -12.21 8.22 15.58
N PRO A 190 -11.25 9.11 15.20
CA PRO A 190 -11.32 10.51 15.58
C PRO A 190 -12.56 11.19 14.99
N VAL A 191 -13.07 12.21 15.68
CA VAL A 191 -14.30 12.95 15.30
C VAL A 191 -14.20 13.56 13.89
N GLU A 192 -12.98 13.85 13.42
CA GLU A 192 -12.75 14.40 12.08
C GLU A 192 -12.88 13.38 10.94
N TRP A 193 -12.99 12.10 11.28
CA TRP A 193 -13.23 11.03 10.33
C TRP A 193 -14.71 10.67 10.38
N GLY A 194 -15.37 10.79 9.24
CA GLY A 194 -16.77 10.39 9.09
C GLY A 194 -16.90 9.04 8.42
N ASP A 195 -18.02 8.39 8.65
CA ASP A 195 -18.41 7.22 7.86
C ASP A 195 -18.61 7.63 6.39
N SER A 196 -18.21 6.74 5.50
CA SER A 196 -18.36 6.93 4.05
C SER A 196 -18.79 5.62 3.40
N ASP A 197 -19.51 5.73 2.31
CA ASP A 197 -19.73 4.61 1.41
C ASP A 197 -18.42 4.17 0.73
N ALA A 198 -18.43 3.03 0.07
CA ALA A 198 -17.25 2.44 -0.57
C ALA A 198 -16.75 3.22 -1.79
N LYS A 199 -17.53 4.19 -2.29
CA LYS A 199 -17.25 5.01 -3.48
C LYS A 199 -16.77 4.17 -4.66
N GLU A 200 -17.50 3.09 -4.93
CA GLU A 200 -17.20 2.20 -6.06
C GLU A 200 -17.45 2.90 -7.40
N ILE A 201 -16.64 2.57 -8.40
CA ILE A 201 -16.84 3.05 -9.77
C ILE A 201 -17.93 2.21 -10.43
N VAL A 202 -19.05 2.84 -10.76
CA VAL A 202 -20.17 2.19 -11.43
C VAL A 202 -19.80 1.91 -12.88
N ASN A 203 -19.95 0.66 -13.31
CA ASN A 203 -19.63 0.19 -14.67
C ASN A 203 -18.16 0.49 -15.08
N GLY A 204 -17.26 0.53 -14.09
CA GLY A 204 -15.86 0.82 -14.33
C GLY A 204 -15.03 -0.41 -14.71
N GLU A 205 -13.97 -0.17 -15.45
CA GLU A 205 -12.89 -1.12 -15.69
C GLU A 205 -11.99 -1.25 -14.46
N ARG A 206 -11.29 -2.38 -14.34
CA ARG A 206 -10.38 -2.66 -13.22
C ARG A 206 -9.06 -3.20 -13.72
N VAL A 207 -7.96 -2.68 -13.21
CA VAL A 207 -6.61 -3.15 -13.52
C VAL A 207 -5.87 -3.46 -12.22
N GLN A 208 -5.44 -4.71 -12.10
CA GLN A 208 -4.57 -5.14 -11.01
C GLN A 208 -3.14 -4.68 -11.30
N LEU A 209 -2.56 -3.92 -10.39
CA LEU A 209 -1.17 -3.54 -10.43
C LEU A 209 -0.32 -4.50 -9.58
N ARG A 210 0.98 -4.26 -9.57
CA ARG A 210 1.90 -4.99 -8.70
C ARG A 210 1.60 -4.69 -7.23
N GLY A 211 2.06 -5.60 -6.37
CA GLY A 211 2.13 -5.39 -4.94
C GLY A 211 3.58 -5.46 -4.47
N PHE A 212 3.77 -5.24 -3.19
CA PHE A 212 5.03 -5.53 -2.50
C PHE A 212 4.76 -6.20 -1.17
N SER A 213 5.76 -6.84 -0.61
CA SER A 213 5.66 -7.43 0.72
C SER A 213 6.91 -7.19 1.55
N THR A 214 6.69 -7.03 2.83
CA THR A 214 7.71 -7.03 3.88
C THR A 214 7.63 -8.35 4.66
N THR A 215 8.41 -8.48 5.71
CA THR A 215 8.28 -9.63 6.64
C THR A 215 6.94 -9.67 7.37
N SER A 216 6.23 -8.55 7.49
CA SER A 216 5.02 -8.42 8.33
C SER A 216 3.79 -7.95 7.58
N HIS A 217 3.95 -7.33 6.42
CA HIS A 217 2.85 -6.77 5.64
C HIS A 217 2.96 -7.15 4.16
N ARG A 218 1.79 -7.28 3.52
CA ARG A 218 1.66 -7.33 2.07
C ARG A 218 0.70 -6.24 1.64
N VAL A 219 1.05 -5.55 0.55
CA VAL A 219 0.21 -4.53 -0.08
C VAL A 219 -0.03 -4.94 -1.51
N ASP A 220 -1.30 -5.08 -1.89
CA ASP A 220 -1.74 -5.32 -3.26
C ASP A 220 -2.47 -4.07 -3.77
N THR A 221 -2.31 -3.73 -5.05
CA THR A 221 -2.81 -2.47 -5.62
C THR A 221 -3.74 -2.73 -6.79
N LEU A 222 -4.90 -2.08 -6.78
CA LEU A 222 -5.92 -2.14 -7.82
C LEU A 222 -6.33 -0.72 -8.20
N VAL A 223 -6.50 -0.42 -9.48
CA VAL A 223 -7.16 0.79 -9.96
C VAL A 223 -8.46 0.44 -10.67
N SER A 224 -9.53 1.11 -10.30
CA SER A 224 -10.80 1.09 -11.01
C SER A 224 -11.05 2.46 -11.62
N TYR A 225 -11.57 2.51 -12.82
CA TYR A 225 -11.79 3.76 -13.55
C TYR A 225 -12.99 3.64 -14.48
N ARG A 226 -13.61 4.77 -14.75
CA ARG A 226 -14.69 4.88 -15.71
C ARG A 226 -14.11 5.12 -17.11
N LEU A 227 -14.59 4.39 -18.09
CA LEU A 227 -14.34 4.73 -19.49
C LEU A 227 -15.14 6.01 -19.80
N GLY A 228 -14.49 6.99 -20.44
CA GLY A 228 -15.20 8.15 -20.97
C GLY A 228 -16.22 7.72 -22.04
N ASP A 229 -17.33 8.39 -22.10
CA ASP A 229 -18.31 8.24 -23.18
C ASP A 229 -17.73 8.73 -24.50
#